data_18e19ea654d7146dacca1c80af40b83a
#
_entry.id   18e19ea654d7146dacca1c80af40b83a
#
_cell.length_a   1.000
_cell.length_b   1.000
_cell.length_c   1.000
_cell.angle_alpha   90.00
_cell.angle_beta   90.00
_cell.angle_gamma   90.00
#
_symmetry.space_group_name_H-M   'P 1'
#
loop_
_entity.id
_entity.type
_entity.pdbx_description
1 polymer ?
#
loop_
_entity_poly.entity_id
_entity_poly.type
_entity_poly.pdbx_seq_one_letter_code
_entity_poly.pdbx_strand_id
1 'polypeptide(L)' 'METVSTDDNQFLNRIGRQSPDMRATFESQLKSVNAYIKDVEAYLQRNPDDEEARQQLMDAYDQKAMLYQMALDHVQ' A
#
# COMPACT_ATOMS: atom_id res chain seq x y z
N MET A 1 15.32 -4.72 1.61
CA MET A 1 14.62 -3.55 1.01
C MET A 1 13.27 -3.38 1.68
N GLU A 2 13.01 -2.20 2.20
CA GLU A 2 11.74 -1.94 2.87
C GLU A 2 10.63 -1.76 1.85
N THR A 3 9.49 -2.45 2.09
CA THR A 3 8.31 -2.32 1.25
C THR A 3 7.27 -1.37 1.87
N VAL A 4 7.61 -0.77 3.01
CA VAL A 4 6.73 0.17 3.72
C VAL A 4 7.45 1.51 3.82
N SER A 5 6.81 2.55 3.34
CA SER A 5 7.38 3.90 3.35
C SER A 5 7.36 4.51 4.75
N THR A 6 8.04 5.65 4.92
CA THR A 6 8.01 6.40 6.17
C THR A 6 6.58 6.82 6.53
N ASP A 7 5.82 7.26 5.54
CA ASP A 7 4.42 7.66 5.76
C ASP A 7 3.57 6.47 6.20
N ASP A 8 3.80 5.30 5.58
CA ASP A 8 3.10 4.08 5.96
C ASP A 8 3.45 3.69 7.40
N ASN A 9 4.71 3.84 7.80
CA ASN A 9 5.13 3.54 9.17
C ASN A 9 4.45 4.45 10.18
N GLN A 10 4.34 5.74 9.88
CA GLN A 10 3.65 6.68 10.76
C GLN A 10 2.18 6.31 10.91
N PHE A 11 1.55 5.94 9.81
CA PHE A 11 0.17 5.50 9.80
C PHE A 11 -0.02 4.23 10.65
N LEU A 12 0.86 3.24 10.46
CA LEU A 12 0.82 1.99 11.21
C LEU A 12 1.05 2.21 12.71
N ASN A 13 1.92 3.14 13.08
CA ASN A 13 2.17 3.48 14.47
C ASN A 13 0.92 4.06 15.13
N ARG A 14 0.18 4.88 14.39
CA ARG A 14 -1.07 5.45 14.88
C ARG A 14 -2.11 4.35 15.13
N ILE A 15 -2.26 3.43 14.19
CA ILE A 15 -3.18 2.31 14.33
C ILE A 15 -2.75 1.41 15.48
N GLY A 16 -1.47 1.13 15.59
CA GLY A 16 -0.92 0.22 16.58
C GLY A 16 -1.13 0.68 18.02
N ARG A 17 -1.29 1.99 18.25
CA ARG A 17 -1.59 2.51 19.58
C ARG A 17 -2.95 2.07 20.07
N GLN A 18 -3.88 1.85 19.16
CA GLN A 18 -5.24 1.43 19.49
C GLN A 18 -5.44 -0.07 19.38
N SER A 19 -4.78 -0.71 18.40
CA SER A 19 -4.92 -2.14 18.19
C SER A 19 -3.67 -2.73 17.52
N PRO A 20 -2.83 -3.44 18.30
CA PRO A 20 -1.65 -4.11 17.70
C PRO A 20 -2.02 -5.17 16.67
N ASP A 21 -3.15 -5.85 16.83
CA ASP A 21 -3.60 -6.87 15.88
C ASP A 21 -3.97 -6.23 14.53
N MET A 22 -4.66 -5.10 14.58
CA MET A 22 -4.99 -4.36 13.36
C MET A 22 -3.73 -3.85 12.67
N ARG A 23 -2.76 -3.38 13.45
CA ARG A 23 -1.48 -2.95 12.89
C ARG A 23 -0.83 -4.06 12.09
N ALA A 24 -0.75 -5.26 12.67
CA ALA A 24 -0.13 -6.40 12.00
C ALA A 24 -0.85 -6.75 10.69
N THR A 25 -2.19 -6.74 10.71
CA THR A 25 -3.00 -7.03 9.52
C THR A 25 -2.77 -6.01 8.42
N PHE A 26 -2.86 -4.72 8.75
CA PHE A 26 -2.69 -3.67 7.76
C PHE A 26 -1.25 -3.56 7.27
N GLU A 27 -0.28 -3.83 8.14
CA GLU A 27 1.13 -3.85 7.73
C GLU A 27 1.36 -4.93 6.66
N SER A 28 0.82 -6.11 6.87
CA SER A 28 0.93 -7.22 5.91
C SER A 28 0.31 -6.84 4.56
N GLN A 29 -0.86 -6.22 4.58
CA GLN A 29 -1.55 -5.81 3.36
C GLN A 29 -0.80 -4.69 2.64
N LEU A 30 -0.26 -3.73 3.38
CA LEU A 30 0.53 -2.65 2.80
C LEU A 30 1.80 -3.18 2.14
N LYS A 31 2.49 -4.13 2.79
CA LYS A 31 3.68 -4.74 2.19
C LYS A 31 3.36 -5.40 0.87
N SER A 32 2.23 -6.11 0.80
CA SER A 32 1.81 -6.79 -0.43
C SER A 32 1.50 -5.80 -1.55
N VAL A 33 0.71 -4.79 -1.27
CA VAL A 33 0.33 -3.81 -2.31
C VAL A 33 1.54 -2.98 -2.73
N ASN A 34 2.41 -2.61 -1.80
CA ASN A 34 3.61 -1.84 -2.13
C ASN A 34 4.58 -2.65 -2.98
N ALA A 35 4.72 -3.96 -2.70
CA ALA A 35 5.56 -4.83 -3.52
C ALA A 35 5.02 -4.93 -4.94
N TYR A 36 3.71 -5.07 -5.09
CA TYR A 36 3.06 -5.10 -6.40
C TYR A 36 3.28 -3.79 -7.16
N ILE A 37 3.12 -2.65 -6.48
CA ILE A 37 3.36 -1.34 -7.09
C ILE A 37 4.79 -1.24 -7.60
N LYS A 38 5.77 -1.67 -6.81
CA LYS A 38 7.17 -1.62 -7.23
C LYS A 38 7.42 -2.49 -8.46
N ASP A 39 6.83 -3.67 -8.50
CA ASP A 39 7.00 -4.57 -9.63
C ASP A 39 6.42 -3.96 -10.91
N VAL A 40 5.22 -3.37 -10.84
CA VAL A 40 4.60 -2.74 -12.00
C VAL A 40 5.39 -1.51 -12.43
N GLU A 41 5.87 -0.72 -11.48
CA GLU A 41 6.70 0.46 -11.79
C GLU A 41 7.99 0.05 -12.51
N ALA A 42 8.64 -1.02 -12.05
CA ALA A 42 9.85 -1.52 -12.71
C ALA A 42 9.55 -2.00 -14.13
N TYR A 43 8.42 -2.68 -14.31
CA TYR A 43 7.98 -3.12 -15.63
C TYR A 43 7.74 -1.91 -16.54
N LEU A 44 7.09 -0.87 -16.03
CA LEU A 44 6.78 0.32 -16.82
C LEU A 44 8.02 1.12 -17.22
N GLN A 45 9.10 1.04 -16.45
CA GLN A 45 10.34 1.68 -16.84
C GLN A 45 10.89 1.08 -18.15
N ARG A 46 10.64 -0.19 -18.38
CA ARG A 46 11.06 -0.89 -19.61
C ARG A 46 9.99 -0.83 -20.69
N ASN A 47 8.74 -0.62 -20.31
CA ASN A 47 7.60 -0.65 -21.22
C ASN A 47 6.68 0.54 -20.94
N PRO A 48 7.15 1.79 -21.16
CA PRO A 48 6.40 2.97 -20.74
C PRO A 48 5.08 3.18 -21.47
N ASP A 49 4.91 2.56 -22.63
CA ASP A 49 3.70 2.72 -23.42
C ASP A 49 2.66 1.64 -23.17
N ASP A 50 2.89 0.75 -22.22
CA ASP A 50 1.95 -0.31 -21.88
C ASP A 50 0.78 0.26 -21.09
N GLU A 51 -0.33 0.47 -21.78
CA GLU A 51 -1.53 1.08 -21.19
C GLU A 51 -2.15 0.20 -20.10
N GLU A 52 -2.13 -1.11 -20.29
CA GLU A 52 -2.69 -2.04 -19.33
C GLU A 52 -1.89 -2.00 -18.02
N ALA A 53 -0.56 -1.95 -18.11
CA ALA A 53 0.28 -1.87 -16.92
C ALA A 53 0.08 -0.55 -16.19
N ARG A 54 -0.11 0.56 -16.92
CA ARG A 54 -0.43 1.85 -16.31
C ARG A 54 -1.73 1.77 -15.54
N GLN A 55 -2.74 1.14 -16.11
CA GLN A 55 -4.04 0.99 -15.45
C GLN A 55 -3.90 0.13 -14.19
N GLN A 56 -3.12 -0.94 -14.27
CA GLN A 56 -2.85 -1.79 -13.11
C GLN A 56 -2.19 -1.01 -11.98
N LEU A 57 -1.26 -0.11 -12.32
CA LEU A 57 -0.60 0.73 -11.34
C LEU A 57 -1.59 1.66 -10.65
N MET A 58 -2.46 2.30 -11.43
CA MET A 58 -3.48 3.18 -10.88
C MET A 58 -4.44 2.42 -9.97
N ASP A 59 -4.84 1.22 -10.38
CA ASP A 59 -5.72 0.37 -9.57
C ASP A 59 -5.05 -0.03 -8.26
N ALA A 60 -3.75 -0.27 -8.28
CA ALA A 60 -3.00 -0.62 -7.08
C ALA A 60 -2.93 0.55 -6.10
N TYR A 61 -2.73 1.77 -6.60
CA TYR A 61 -2.77 2.96 -5.74
C TYR A 61 -4.16 3.19 -5.16
N ASP A 62 -5.20 2.95 -5.94
CA ASP A 62 -6.58 3.05 -5.44
C ASP A 62 -6.81 2.03 -4.33
N GLN A 63 -6.33 0.82 -4.52
CA GLN A 63 -6.43 -0.23 -3.50
C GLN A 63 -5.71 0.16 -2.22
N LYS A 64 -4.53 0.75 -2.34
CA LYS A 64 -3.78 1.24 -1.19
C LYS A 64 -4.55 2.32 -0.44
N ALA A 65 -5.16 3.25 -1.18
CA ALA A 65 -5.99 4.31 -0.58
C ALA A 65 -7.18 3.71 0.18
N MET A 66 -7.78 2.66 -0.36
CA MET A 66 -8.88 1.97 0.32
C MET A 66 -8.43 1.30 1.60
N LEU A 67 -7.23 0.74 1.64
CA LEU A 67 -6.67 0.17 2.87
C LEU A 67 -6.55 1.23 3.96
N TYR A 68 -6.04 2.41 3.61
CA TYR A 68 -5.94 3.52 4.54
C TYR A 68 -7.32 3.92 5.06
N GLN A 69 -8.29 4.03 4.16
CA GLN A 69 -9.66 4.42 4.51
C GLN A 69 -10.28 3.44 5.49
N MET A 70 -10.14 2.14 5.20
CA MET A 70 -10.69 1.10 6.07
C MET A 70 -10.05 1.13 7.45
N ALA A 71 -8.74 1.34 7.51
CA ALA A 71 -8.03 1.40 8.79
C ALA A 71 -8.48 2.60 9.61
N LEU A 72 -8.65 3.76 8.97
CA LEU A 72 -9.10 4.96 9.66
C LEU A 72 -10.52 4.80 10.20
N ASP A 73 -11.39 4.11 9.46
CA ASP A 73 -12.75 3.87 9.92
C ASP A 73 -12.77 2.99 11.17
N HIS A 74 -11.80 2.09 11.32
CA HIS A 74 -11.73 1.18 12.46
C HIS A 74 -11.18 1.82 13.73
N VAL A 75 -10.41 2.91 13.62
CA VAL A 75 -9.75 3.51 14.79
C VAL A 75 -10.52 4.70 15.37
N GLN A 76 -11.72 4.92 14.95
CA GLN A 76 -12.55 5.97 15.50
C GLN A 76 -13.22 5.60 16.81
#